data_4e12c0802e44049c883278cebf10cc4d
#
_entry.id   4e12c0802e44049c883278cebf10cc4d
#
_cell.length_a   1.000
_cell.length_b   1.000
_cell.length_c   1.000
_cell.angle_alpha   90.00
_cell.angle_beta   90.00
_cell.angle_gamma   90.00
#
_symmetry.space_group_name_H-M   'P 1'
#
loop_
_entity.id
_entity.type
_entity.pdbx_description
1 polymer ?
#
loop_
_entity_poly.entity_id
_entity_poly.type
_entity_poly.pdbx_seq_one_letter_code
_entity_poly.pdbx_strand_id
1 'polypeptide(L)'
;TLPHWRQMGVTYFVTSRLADSIPHWVVQRWNEERRQWLLREGVDSDVEMDRLSSAKQREFKRILTRKWHQCLDVGHGDCILKNPDAARLLAEELTRGHATGYTLDAWVIMPNHWHVLVAPWQCDSLSSIQQRWKGRAARRINGCMKREGQLWQKEAFDHIVRNSNRLNDFRRYIAENPGKARLREGEYV
;
A
#
# COMPACT_ATOMS: atom_id res chain seq x y z
N THR A 1 7.45 0.67 -14.50
CA THR A 1 6.99 1.83 -13.69
C THR A 1 5.55 2.11 -14.06
N LEU A 2 4.64 2.01 -13.09
CA LEU A 2 3.24 2.37 -13.27
C LEU A 2 3.16 3.90 -13.50
N PRO A 3 2.40 4.39 -14.50
CA PRO A 3 2.20 5.81 -14.68
C PRO A 3 1.38 6.36 -13.51
N HIS A 4 1.99 7.18 -12.68
CA HIS A 4 1.30 7.92 -11.62
C HIS A 4 0.61 9.14 -12.24
N TRP A 5 -0.67 9.02 -12.53
CA TRP A 5 -1.49 10.14 -12.96
C TRP A 5 -1.67 11.11 -11.79
N ARG A 6 -1.05 12.28 -11.91
CA ARG A 6 -1.13 13.33 -10.89
C ARG A 6 -2.25 14.29 -11.25
N GLN A 7 -3.35 14.23 -10.51
CA GLN A 7 -4.45 15.16 -10.63
C GLN A 7 -4.59 15.92 -9.32
N MET A 8 -4.60 17.25 -9.38
CA MET A 8 -4.80 18.10 -8.19
C MET A 8 -6.26 18.00 -7.71
N GLY A 9 -6.49 18.11 -6.40
CA GLY A 9 -7.82 18.10 -5.81
C GLY A 9 -8.52 16.74 -5.76
N VAL A 10 -7.77 15.62 -6.00
CA VAL A 10 -8.31 14.27 -5.90
C VAL A 10 -7.81 13.54 -4.66
N THR A 11 -8.64 12.66 -4.14
CA THR A 11 -8.27 11.75 -3.06
C THR A 11 -7.58 10.52 -3.63
N TYR A 12 -6.52 10.07 -2.97
CA TYR A 12 -5.81 8.85 -3.26
C TYR A 12 -5.98 7.84 -2.13
N PHE A 13 -6.22 6.59 -2.48
CA PHE A 13 -6.02 5.47 -1.58
C PHE A 13 -4.58 4.99 -1.76
N VAL A 14 -3.81 4.96 -0.67
CA VAL A 14 -2.39 4.57 -0.68
C VAL A 14 -2.18 3.40 0.24
N THR A 15 -1.39 2.42 -0.21
CA THR A 15 -0.86 1.34 0.62
C THR A 15 0.66 1.35 0.55
N SER A 16 1.31 1.41 1.70
CA SER A 16 2.75 1.21 1.83
C SER A 16 3.03 0.05 2.77
N ARG A 17 4.12 -0.66 2.53
CA ARG A 17 4.46 -1.87 3.26
C ARG A 17 5.92 -1.90 3.71
N LEU A 18 6.21 -2.69 4.72
CA LEU A 18 7.58 -2.99 5.15
C LEU A 18 8.33 -3.72 4.02
N ALA A 19 9.64 -3.59 4.01
CA ALA A 19 10.50 -4.17 2.97
C ALA A 19 10.43 -5.71 2.94
N ASP A 20 10.24 -6.32 4.10
CA ASP A 20 10.18 -7.77 4.34
C ASP A 20 8.75 -8.36 4.35
N SER A 21 7.71 -7.53 4.14
CA SER A 21 6.30 -7.93 4.24
C SER A 21 5.83 -8.93 3.19
N ILE A 22 6.57 -9.12 2.09
CA ILE A 22 6.31 -10.14 1.07
C ILE A 22 7.58 -10.95 0.88
N PRO A 23 7.61 -12.23 1.33
CA PRO A 23 8.77 -13.09 1.19
C PRO A 23 9.13 -13.35 -0.29
N HIS A 24 10.41 -13.55 -0.58
CA HIS A 24 10.90 -13.78 -1.94
C HIS A 24 10.24 -15.00 -2.62
N TRP A 25 10.00 -16.08 -1.88
CA TRP A 25 9.33 -17.27 -2.43
C TRP A 25 7.88 -17.00 -2.86
N VAL A 26 7.18 -16.06 -2.21
CA VAL A 26 5.84 -15.62 -2.63
C VAL A 26 5.93 -14.89 -3.97
N VAL A 27 6.91 -13.99 -4.13
CA VAL A 27 7.14 -13.27 -5.39
C VAL A 27 7.47 -14.24 -6.51
N GLN A 28 8.34 -15.24 -6.27
CA GLN A 28 8.67 -16.28 -7.25
C GLN A 28 7.44 -17.07 -7.67
N ARG A 29 6.60 -17.50 -6.71
CA ARG A 29 5.36 -18.21 -7.01
C ARG A 29 4.40 -17.36 -7.85
N TRP A 30 4.25 -16.07 -7.53
CA TRP A 30 3.39 -15.17 -8.30
C TRP A 30 3.90 -14.95 -9.73
N ASN A 31 5.21 -14.86 -9.91
CA ASN A 31 5.81 -14.75 -11.24
C ASN A 31 5.54 -16.00 -12.08
N GLU A 32 5.63 -17.19 -11.47
CA GLU A 32 5.31 -18.45 -12.17
C GLU A 32 3.80 -18.54 -12.49
N GLU A 33 2.92 -18.24 -11.54
CA GLU A 33 1.47 -18.21 -11.78
C GLU A 33 1.08 -17.20 -12.86
N ARG A 34 1.77 -16.04 -12.90
CA ARG A 34 1.62 -15.02 -13.95
C ARG A 34 2.03 -15.57 -15.30
N ARG A 35 3.21 -16.19 -15.38
CA ARG A 35 3.70 -16.81 -16.61
C ARG A 35 2.72 -17.85 -17.14
N GLN A 36 2.23 -18.73 -16.29
CA GLN A 36 1.26 -19.76 -16.68
C GLN A 36 -0.08 -19.16 -17.12
N TRP A 37 -0.53 -18.06 -16.49
CA TRP A 37 -1.74 -17.37 -16.92
C TRP A 37 -1.57 -16.76 -18.30
N LEU A 38 -0.43 -16.07 -18.56
CA LEU A 38 -0.12 -15.48 -19.87
C LEU A 38 -0.07 -16.56 -20.97
N LEU A 39 0.60 -17.67 -20.74
CA LEU A 39 0.65 -18.79 -21.70
C LEU A 39 -0.74 -19.33 -22.03
N ARG A 40 -1.63 -19.46 -21.04
CA ARG A 40 -3.03 -19.89 -21.29
C ARG A 40 -3.82 -18.90 -22.15
N GLU A 41 -3.47 -17.64 -22.08
CA GLU A 41 -4.07 -16.58 -22.90
C GLU A 41 -3.39 -16.41 -24.27
N GLY A 42 -2.40 -17.27 -24.60
CA GLY A 42 -1.68 -17.22 -25.86
C GLY A 42 -0.65 -16.08 -25.95
N VAL A 43 -0.13 -15.64 -24.81
CA VAL A 43 0.83 -14.55 -24.68
C VAL A 43 2.10 -15.05 -24.01
N ASP A 44 3.26 -14.98 -24.70
CA ASP A 44 4.51 -15.54 -24.20
C ASP A 44 5.30 -14.60 -23.27
N SER A 45 4.99 -13.33 -23.26
CA SER A 45 5.74 -12.35 -22.48
C SER A 45 4.89 -11.16 -22.01
N ASP A 46 5.40 -10.43 -21.02
CA ASP A 46 4.80 -9.19 -20.53
C ASP A 46 4.70 -8.08 -21.56
N VAL A 47 5.59 -8.08 -22.55
CA VAL A 47 5.61 -7.11 -23.66
C VAL A 47 4.36 -7.28 -24.53
N GLU A 48 3.79 -8.48 -24.54
CA GLU A 48 2.59 -8.79 -25.34
C GLU A 48 1.27 -8.58 -24.58
N MET A 49 1.33 -8.17 -23.31
CA MET A 49 0.12 -7.90 -22.52
C MET A 49 -0.86 -6.92 -23.21
N ASP A 50 -0.32 -6.00 -24.01
CA ASP A 50 -1.13 -5.02 -24.75
C ASP A 50 -1.97 -5.67 -25.86
N ARG A 51 -1.64 -6.92 -26.27
CA ARG A 51 -2.43 -7.71 -27.22
C ARG A 51 -3.70 -8.29 -26.59
N LEU A 52 -3.74 -8.39 -25.25
CA LEU A 52 -4.93 -8.85 -24.55
C LEU A 52 -6.04 -7.79 -24.58
N SER A 53 -7.28 -8.23 -24.64
CA SER A 53 -8.41 -7.31 -24.50
C SER A 53 -8.34 -6.54 -23.18
N SER A 54 -8.84 -5.30 -23.17
CA SER A 54 -8.88 -4.48 -21.97
C SER A 54 -9.64 -5.15 -20.81
N ALA A 55 -10.58 -6.06 -21.11
CA ALA A 55 -11.30 -6.84 -20.10
C ALA A 55 -10.36 -7.84 -19.41
N LYS A 56 -9.57 -8.59 -20.16
CA LYS A 56 -8.59 -9.55 -19.62
C LYS A 56 -7.48 -8.87 -18.85
N GLN A 57 -6.97 -7.73 -19.34
CA GLN A 57 -5.99 -6.92 -18.61
C GLN A 57 -6.53 -6.44 -17.25
N ARG A 58 -7.80 -5.98 -17.20
CA ARG A 58 -8.46 -5.58 -15.95
C ARG A 58 -8.67 -6.76 -15.00
N GLU A 59 -9.07 -7.91 -15.53
CA GLU A 59 -9.23 -9.13 -14.74
C GLU A 59 -7.91 -9.56 -14.10
N PHE A 60 -6.84 -9.60 -14.89
CA PHE A 60 -5.50 -9.94 -14.41
C PHE A 60 -5.03 -8.99 -13.30
N LYS A 61 -5.15 -7.67 -13.52
CA LYS A 61 -4.82 -6.65 -12.49
C LYS A 61 -5.63 -6.88 -11.22
N ARG A 62 -6.91 -7.20 -11.33
CA ARG A 62 -7.78 -7.47 -10.17
C ARG A 62 -7.33 -8.70 -9.39
N ILE A 63 -6.95 -9.78 -10.08
CA ILE A 63 -6.42 -11.01 -9.45
C ILE A 63 -5.13 -10.72 -8.70
N LEU A 64 -4.17 -10.03 -9.34
CA LEU A 64 -2.89 -9.68 -8.70
C LEU A 64 -3.09 -8.77 -7.49
N THR A 65 -3.92 -7.73 -7.61
CA THR A 65 -4.19 -6.81 -6.50
C THR A 65 -4.81 -7.56 -5.31
N ARG A 66 -5.77 -8.47 -5.56
CA ARG A 66 -6.37 -9.29 -4.49
C ARG A 66 -5.33 -10.17 -3.79
N LYS A 67 -4.49 -10.89 -4.56
CA LYS A 67 -3.42 -11.73 -4.01
C LYS A 67 -2.43 -10.93 -3.18
N TRP A 68 -2.08 -9.74 -3.65
CA TRP A 68 -1.18 -8.84 -2.96
C TRP A 68 -1.74 -8.41 -1.59
N HIS A 69 -2.98 -7.96 -1.52
CA HIS A 69 -3.64 -7.61 -0.26
C HIS A 69 -3.74 -8.82 0.68
N GLN A 70 -4.20 -9.97 0.17
CA GLN A 70 -4.28 -11.19 0.98
C GLN A 70 -2.92 -11.60 1.58
N CYS A 71 -1.83 -11.43 0.83
CA CYS A 71 -0.49 -11.71 1.34
C CYS A 71 -0.07 -10.76 2.46
N LEU A 72 -0.43 -9.47 2.36
CA LEU A 72 -0.17 -8.50 3.41
C LEU A 72 -0.96 -8.81 4.69
N ASP A 73 -2.23 -9.21 4.55
CA ASP A 73 -3.11 -9.57 5.66
C ASP A 73 -2.62 -10.80 6.44
N VAL A 74 -1.84 -11.70 5.80
CA VAL A 74 -1.19 -12.85 6.47
C VAL A 74 -0.13 -12.41 7.48
N GLY A 75 0.47 -11.22 7.32
CA GLY A 75 1.43 -10.68 8.28
C GLY A 75 2.82 -11.32 8.18
N HIS A 76 3.36 -11.48 6.96
CA HIS A 76 4.74 -11.91 6.78
C HIS A 76 5.75 -10.82 7.18
N GLY A 77 6.99 -11.25 7.49
CA GLY A 77 8.09 -10.41 7.91
C GLY A 77 8.11 -10.17 9.43
N ASP A 78 8.95 -9.24 9.88
CA ASP A 78 9.14 -8.91 11.29
C ASP A 78 7.92 -8.23 11.93
N CYS A 79 6.99 -7.74 11.10
CA CYS A 79 5.77 -7.06 11.56
C CYS A 79 6.05 -5.97 12.61
N ILE A 80 7.11 -5.16 12.40
CA ILE A 80 7.59 -4.19 13.39
C ILE A 80 6.54 -3.17 13.82
N LEU A 81 5.54 -2.89 12.95
CA LEU A 81 4.44 -1.98 13.26
C LEU A 81 3.44 -2.56 14.28
N LYS A 82 3.58 -3.84 14.67
CA LYS A 82 2.89 -4.43 15.80
C LYS A 82 3.40 -3.87 17.14
N ASN A 83 4.62 -3.32 17.15
CA ASN A 83 5.14 -2.60 18.30
C ASN A 83 4.42 -1.25 18.44
N PRO A 84 3.79 -0.95 19.61
CA PRO A 84 3.01 0.27 19.80
C PRO A 84 3.79 1.56 19.58
N ASP A 85 5.08 1.59 19.96
CA ASP A 85 5.92 2.76 19.73
C ASP A 85 6.21 2.98 18.25
N ALA A 86 6.50 1.92 17.48
CA ALA A 86 6.70 2.02 16.04
C ALA A 86 5.42 2.49 15.34
N ALA A 87 4.27 1.94 15.69
CA ALA A 87 2.97 2.34 15.14
C ALA A 87 2.64 3.80 15.48
N ARG A 88 2.84 4.23 16.75
CA ARG A 88 2.65 5.61 17.18
C ARG A 88 3.54 6.59 16.41
N LEU A 89 4.83 6.27 16.25
CA LEU A 89 5.76 7.10 15.47
C LEU A 89 5.32 7.26 14.02
N LEU A 90 4.78 6.22 13.39
CA LEU A 90 4.21 6.31 12.05
C LEU A 90 2.94 7.16 12.03
N ALA A 91 2.01 6.95 12.97
CA ALA A 91 0.76 7.71 13.07
C ALA A 91 1.03 9.21 13.20
N GLU A 92 2.01 9.61 14.03
CA GLU A 92 2.45 11.00 14.17
C GLU A 92 2.95 11.59 12.85
N GLU A 93 3.70 10.83 12.05
CA GLU A 93 4.17 11.32 10.74
C GLU A 93 3.04 11.40 9.71
N LEU A 94 2.07 10.46 9.72
CA LEU A 94 0.90 10.51 8.84
C LEU A 94 -0.01 11.71 9.15
N THR A 95 -0.15 12.07 10.43
CA THR A 95 -1.04 13.16 10.87
C THR A 95 -0.39 14.54 10.87
N ARG A 96 0.95 14.62 10.93
CA ARG A 96 1.73 15.87 11.06
C ARG A 96 1.39 16.96 10.05
N GLY A 97 1.11 16.60 8.81
CA GLY A 97 0.80 17.55 7.73
C GLY A 97 -0.69 17.65 7.40
N HIS A 98 -1.56 17.01 8.21
CA HIS A 98 -3.01 17.15 8.06
C HIS A 98 -3.41 18.61 8.26
N ALA A 99 -4.32 19.11 7.43
CA ALA A 99 -4.80 20.50 7.40
C ALA A 99 -3.73 21.58 7.12
N THR A 100 -2.50 21.19 6.70
CA THR A 100 -1.45 22.14 6.31
C THR A 100 -0.81 21.85 4.93
N GLY A 101 -0.83 20.62 4.47
CA GLY A 101 -0.29 20.20 3.16
C GLY A 101 -1.15 19.14 2.46
N TYR A 102 -2.02 18.50 3.20
CA TYR A 102 -2.99 17.52 2.70
C TYR A 102 -4.16 17.35 3.66
N THR A 103 -5.24 16.78 3.17
CA THR A 103 -6.33 16.28 4.00
C THR A 103 -6.18 14.77 4.16
N LEU A 104 -6.04 14.28 5.38
CA LEU A 104 -6.06 12.87 5.72
C LEU A 104 -7.50 12.49 6.13
N ASP A 105 -8.15 11.59 5.39
CA ASP A 105 -9.55 11.24 5.58
C ASP A 105 -9.70 10.01 6.48
N ALA A 106 -9.07 8.90 6.10
CA ALA A 106 -9.06 7.66 6.87
C ALA A 106 -7.71 6.97 6.75
N TRP A 107 -7.30 6.23 7.78
CA TRP A 107 -6.07 5.46 7.77
C TRP A 107 -6.11 4.29 8.75
N VAL A 108 -5.26 3.32 8.54
CA VAL A 108 -5.01 2.20 9.45
C VAL A 108 -3.56 1.74 9.33
N ILE A 109 -2.92 1.45 10.45
CA ILE A 109 -1.59 0.88 10.53
C ILE A 109 -1.73 -0.58 10.95
N MET A 110 -1.34 -1.47 10.05
CA MET A 110 -1.33 -2.92 10.20
C MET A 110 0.09 -3.38 10.59
N PRO A 111 0.28 -4.60 11.07
CA PRO A 111 1.59 -5.09 11.53
C PRO A 111 2.76 -4.91 10.55
N ASN A 112 2.54 -5.02 9.24
CA ASN A 112 3.57 -4.99 8.20
C ASN A 112 3.27 -4.03 7.04
N HIS A 113 2.17 -3.27 7.10
CA HIS A 113 1.77 -2.30 6.09
C HIS A 113 0.82 -1.25 6.68
N TRP A 114 0.47 -0.25 5.91
CA TRP A 114 -0.55 0.74 6.28
C TRP A 114 -1.32 1.22 5.06
N HIS A 115 -2.56 1.64 5.31
CA HIS A 115 -3.45 2.23 4.32
C HIS A 115 -3.85 3.63 4.73
N VAL A 116 -3.97 4.54 3.75
CA VAL A 116 -4.50 5.87 3.97
C VAL A 116 -5.37 6.34 2.82
N LEU A 117 -6.35 7.17 3.12
CA LEU A 117 -7.04 8.03 2.18
C LEU A 117 -6.52 9.46 2.37
N VAL A 118 -5.88 10.01 1.35
CA VAL A 118 -5.23 11.33 1.41
C VAL A 118 -5.55 12.16 0.17
N ALA A 119 -5.86 13.43 0.39
CA ALA A 119 -6.01 14.44 -0.67
C ALA A 119 -4.89 15.48 -0.54
N PRO A 120 -3.86 15.47 -1.41
CA PRO A 120 -2.83 16.49 -1.44
C PRO A 120 -3.41 17.88 -1.75
N TRP A 121 -2.88 18.92 -1.11
CA TRP A 121 -3.20 20.29 -1.45
C TRP A 121 -2.34 20.77 -2.63
N GLN A 122 -2.68 21.94 -3.19
CA GLN A 122 -2.08 22.43 -4.46
C GLN A 122 -0.55 22.52 -4.47
N CYS A 123 0.09 22.73 -3.32
CA CYS A 123 1.54 22.89 -3.21
C CYS A 123 2.31 21.55 -3.04
N ASP A 124 1.62 20.44 -2.80
CA ASP A 124 2.26 19.14 -2.50
C ASP A 124 1.86 18.05 -3.49
N SER A 125 2.85 17.28 -3.94
CA SER A 125 2.57 16.06 -4.72
C SER A 125 2.42 14.86 -3.78
N LEU A 126 1.59 13.88 -4.17
CA LEU A 126 1.46 12.63 -3.44
C LEU A 126 2.82 11.96 -3.21
N SER A 127 3.70 11.98 -4.22
CA SER A 127 5.04 11.40 -4.10
C SER A 127 5.89 12.09 -3.03
N SER A 128 5.84 13.44 -2.95
CA SER A 128 6.55 14.20 -1.92
C SER A 128 6.02 13.92 -0.52
N ILE A 129 4.70 13.80 -0.39
CA ILE A 129 4.04 13.44 0.87
C ILE A 129 4.49 12.04 1.32
N GLN A 130 4.40 11.05 0.45
CA GLN A 130 4.82 9.66 0.73
C GLN A 130 6.31 9.58 1.09
N GLN A 131 7.17 10.32 0.38
CA GLN A 131 8.61 10.36 0.66
C GLN A 131 8.88 10.93 2.06
N ARG A 132 8.18 12.01 2.44
CA ARG A 132 8.29 12.60 3.78
C ARG A 132 7.83 11.62 4.86
N TRP A 133 6.65 11.00 4.71
CA TRP A 133 6.13 10.01 5.64
C TRP A 133 7.11 8.85 5.83
N LYS A 134 7.48 8.18 4.73
CA LYS A 134 8.36 7.02 4.77
C LYS A 134 9.75 7.36 5.32
N GLY A 135 10.33 8.47 4.87
CA GLY A 135 11.68 8.86 5.28
C GLY A 135 11.79 9.27 6.75
N ARG A 136 10.80 10.05 7.26
CA ARG A 136 10.79 10.46 8.66
C ARG A 136 10.44 9.31 9.59
N ALA A 137 9.38 8.54 9.26
CA ALA A 137 8.99 7.38 10.04
C ALA A 137 10.11 6.34 10.10
N ALA A 138 10.81 6.05 8.98
CA ALA A 138 11.93 5.11 8.98
C ALA A 138 13.06 5.53 9.92
N ARG A 139 13.48 6.80 9.89
CA ARG A 139 14.52 7.29 10.79
C ARG A 139 14.12 7.18 12.26
N ARG A 140 12.89 7.57 12.59
CA ARG A 140 12.40 7.55 13.97
C ARG A 140 12.21 6.12 14.48
N ILE A 141 11.58 5.24 13.68
CA ILE A 141 11.35 3.84 14.04
C ILE A 141 12.67 3.09 14.15
N ASN A 142 13.58 3.21 13.18
CA ASN A 142 14.87 2.54 13.23
C ASN A 142 15.69 3.00 14.45
N GLY A 143 15.69 4.31 14.77
CA GLY A 143 16.34 4.84 15.96
C GLY A 143 15.73 4.30 17.26
N CYS A 144 14.40 4.30 17.38
CA CYS A 144 13.68 3.79 18.55
C CYS A 144 13.91 2.28 18.75
N MET A 145 13.86 1.52 17.67
CA MET A 145 14.00 0.05 17.68
C MET A 145 15.47 -0.42 17.60
N LYS A 146 16.44 0.50 17.57
CA LYS A 146 17.87 0.21 17.38
C LYS A 146 18.13 -0.69 16.17
N ARG A 147 17.46 -0.37 15.05
CA ARG A 147 17.58 -1.09 13.78
C ARG A 147 18.35 -0.26 12.76
N GLU A 148 18.93 -0.96 11.81
CA GLU A 148 19.57 -0.40 10.63
C GLU A 148 18.91 -0.92 9.35
N GLY A 149 19.19 -0.24 8.23
CA GLY A 149 18.74 -0.68 6.91
C GLY A 149 17.37 -0.15 6.51
N GLN A 150 16.87 -0.72 5.44
CA GLN A 150 15.63 -0.30 4.78
C GLN A 150 14.41 -0.76 5.57
N LEU A 151 13.54 0.18 5.96
CA LEU A 151 12.28 -0.14 6.63
C LEU A 151 11.15 -0.40 5.64
N TRP A 152 11.02 0.45 4.62
CA TRP A 152 9.90 0.42 3.68
C TRP A 152 10.27 -0.17 2.34
N GLN A 153 9.36 -0.90 1.72
CA GLN A 153 9.47 -1.18 0.30
C GLN A 153 9.50 0.14 -0.49
N LYS A 154 10.33 0.21 -1.53
CA LYS A 154 10.55 1.42 -2.32
C LYS A 154 9.25 1.97 -2.90
N GLU A 155 8.47 1.11 -3.54
CA GLU A 155 7.22 1.47 -4.18
C GLU A 155 6.04 1.38 -3.21
N ALA A 156 5.06 2.28 -3.37
CA ALA A 156 3.75 2.20 -2.74
C ALA A 156 2.71 1.91 -3.83
N PHE A 157 1.62 1.26 -3.43
CA PHE A 157 0.44 1.13 -4.28
C PHE A 157 -0.43 2.36 -4.05
N ASP A 158 -0.79 3.08 -5.11
CA ASP A 158 -1.70 4.20 -5.06
C ASP A 158 -2.86 4.03 -6.06
N HIS A 159 -4.01 4.53 -5.70
CA HIS A 159 -5.20 4.49 -6.53
C HIS A 159 -6.00 5.79 -6.40
N ILE A 160 -6.33 6.41 -7.54
CA ILE A 160 -7.19 7.61 -7.57
C ILE A 160 -8.62 7.23 -7.21
N VAL A 161 -9.19 7.92 -6.23
CA VAL A 161 -10.59 7.79 -5.84
C VAL A 161 -11.44 8.66 -6.76
N ARG A 162 -12.20 8.04 -7.66
CA ARG A 162 -12.89 8.74 -8.76
C ARG A 162 -14.29 9.23 -8.43
N ASN A 163 -14.92 8.74 -7.38
CA ASN A 163 -16.28 9.11 -6.98
C ASN A 163 -16.55 8.78 -5.51
N SER A 164 -17.67 9.29 -4.98
CA SER A 164 -18.09 9.12 -3.58
C SER A 164 -18.33 7.65 -3.20
N ASN A 165 -18.85 6.82 -4.12
CA ASN A 165 -19.06 5.40 -3.83
C ASN A 165 -17.71 4.70 -3.59
N ARG A 166 -16.71 4.97 -4.43
CA ARG A 166 -15.34 4.45 -4.24
C ARG A 166 -14.68 4.97 -2.98
N LEU A 167 -14.93 6.24 -2.63
CA LEU A 167 -14.43 6.80 -1.37
C LEU A 167 -14.99 6.01 -0.18
N ASN A 168 -16.30 5.76 -0.17
CA ASN A 168 -16.95 4.99 0.89
C ASN A 168 -16.50 3.52 0.91
N ASP A 169 -16.26 2.91 -0.25
CA ASP A 169 -15.69 1.55 -0.33
C ASP A 169 -14.31 1.49 0.33
N PHE A 170 -13.43 2.47 0.07
CA PHE A 170 -12.10 2.51 0.67
C PHE A 170 -12.15 2.85 2.17
N ARG A 171 -13.03 3.74 2.61
CA ARG A 171 -13.25 4.00 4.05
C ARG A 171 -13.65 2.71 4.78
N ARG A 172 -14.63 2.00 4.23
CA ARG A 172 -15.06 0.70 4.76
C ARG A 172 -13.93 -0.32 4.75
N TYR A 173 -13.17 -0.41 3.63
CA TYR A 173 -12.02 -1.29 3.53
C TYR A 173 -10.98 -1.02 4.64
N ILE A 174 -10.64 0.26 4.88
CA ILE A 174 -9.72 0.67 5.95
C ILE A 174 -10.26 0.24 7.32
N ALA A 175 -11.53 0.53 7.61
CA ALA A 175 -12.15 0.21 8.90
C ALA A 175 -12.25 -1.31 9.16
N GLU A 176 -12.51 -2.10 8.12
CA GLU A 176 -12.68 -3.56 8.23
C GLU A 176 -11.35 -4.34 8.13
N ASN A 177 -10.25 -3.68 7.71
CA ASN A 177 -8.99 -4.35 7.43
C ASN A 177 -8.44 -5.14 8.62
N PRO A 178 -8.40 -4.60 9.87
CA PRO A 178 -7.94 -5.35 11.03
C PRO A 178 -8.77 -6.62 11.30
N GLY A 179 -10.09 -6.53 11.16
CA GLY A 179 -10.98 -7.68 11.34
C GLY A 179 -10.76 -8.76 10.28
N LYS A 180 -10.53 -8.38 9.01
CA LYS A 180 -10.18 -9.32 7.91
C LYS A 180 -8.87 -10.04 8.16
N ALA A 181 -7.89 -9.33 8.72
CA ALA A 181 -6.59 -9.90 9.14
C ALA A 181 -6.67 -10.64 10.49
N ARG A 182 -7.85 -10.73 11.12
CA ARG A 182 -8.09 -11.35 12.45
C ARG A 182 -7.20 -10.76 13.55
N LEU A 183 -6.90 -9.49 13.47
CA LEU A 183 -6.14 -8.77 14.48
C LEU A 183 -7.02 -8.42 15.68
N ARG A 184 -6.42 -8.46 16.87
CA ARG A 184 -7.04 -8.02 18.12
C ARG A 184 -6.77 -6.53 18.34
N GLU A 185 -7.55 -5.91 19.19
CA GLU A 185 -7.28 -4.55 19.67
C GLU A 185 -5.87 -4.45 20.25
N GLY A 186 -5.13 -3.39 19.88
CA GLY A 186 -3.72 -3.21 20.24
C GLY A 186 -2.70 -3.83 19.27
N GLU A 187 -3.11 -4.65 18.30
CA GLU A 187 -2.25 -5.18 17.25
C GLU A 187 -2.22 -4.30 15.98
N TYR A 188 -3.01 -3.21 15.96
CA TYR A 188 -3.11 -2.21 14.90
C TYR A 188 -3.44 -0.83 15.49
N VAL A 189 -3.32 0.23 14.70
CA VAL A 189 -3.66 1.61 15.07
C VAL A 189 -4.49 2.26 13.96
#